data_11db3772edc4c1689657d636ffe453de
#
_entry.id   11db3772edc4c1689657d636ffe453de
#
_cell.length_a   1.000
_cell.length_b   1.000
_cell.length_c   1.000
_cell.angle_alpha   90.00
_cell.angle_beta   90.00
_cell.angle_gamma   90.00
#
_symmetry.space_group_name_H-M   'P 1'
#
loop_
_entity.id
_entity.type
_entity.pdbx_description
1 polymer ?
#
loop_
_entity_poly.entity_id
_entity_poly.type
_entity_poly.pdbx_seq_one_letter_code
_entity_poly.pdbx_strand_id
1 'polypeptide(L)'
;MVQGVEIPIDDNASAVEMAETIFGDGTTIVSASYTGDDDSSGIYTDGDSIAPGVTPSDTGVMFSTGDLRGFTNDTPWWSNNSNQSSSTTTGSSGPNNNADFNAAAGTNTYDASYLDVDFIPTGDVMTMQFVFASEEYPEYADGAFQDFVGVWINGTQVEMSVGDGDIDPNNLNAGSAENLFTDNTGDQYNTEMDGFTATLTLTIPVNAGETNSIRIGIADVNDNNYDSTLLIAADSVQTTLVANDDNIRVDPNDSRTLDILANDVNSTSGTLSITQINGQAVVAGDIVTLNSGQQIQLNADGTIDIVADSDEESFSFNYEVTSSTGQNDVGFVNVDQVPCFVSGTMIKTPQGDVPVERLQAGDLVITQDNGVQPLRWTGRRKVSATGQYAPIRIAANTFGRHRDLLLSPLHRVLIRDSLSEILFGEPEVLVAARDLINDLSVRRIEGGTVTYVHILFDQHQVVYSEGLETESFLPGPQITKSFEAEIVEEIYALFPEIDLSTGAGYGPAARPCLKPYEARLLMREQVKAA
;
A
#
# COMPACT_ATOMS: atom_id res chain seq x y z
N MET A 1 11.79 25.92 6.13
CA MET A 1 12.37 26.23 4.81
C MET A 1 13.84 25.83 4.80
N VAL A 2 14.18 24.88 4.02
CA VAL A 2 15.56 24.49 3.72
C VAL A 2 16.04 25.38 2.58
N GLN A 3 17.32 25.76 2.56
CA GLN A 3 17.89 26.51 1.43
C GLN A 3 17.91 25.59 0.21
N GLY A 4 17.29 26.01 -0.89
CA GLY A 4 17.32 25.28 -2.14
C GLY A 4 18.75 25.14 -2.67
N VAL A 5 19.12 23.92 -2.98
CA VAL A 5 20.38 23.56 -3.64
C VAL A 5 20.02 22.63 -4.77
N GLU A 6 20.48 22.92 -5.98
CA GLU A 6 20.24 22.07 -7.14
C GLU A 6 20.95 20.73 -6.98
N ILE A 7 20.23 19.64 -7.14
CA ILE A 7 20.82 18.29 -7.19
C ILE A 7 21.55 18.12 -8.53
N PRO A 8 22.79 17.62 -8.56
CA PRO A 8 23.48 17.39 -9.82
C PRO A 8 22.80 16.30 -10.63
N ILE A 9 22.41 16.63 -11.87
CA ILE A 9 21.75 15.71 -12.80
C ILE A 9 22.53 15.69 -14.12
N ASP A 10 22.88 14.48 -14.59
CA ASP A 10 23.34 14.24 -15.96
C ASP A 10 22.12 13.91 -16.83
N ASP A 11 21.53 14.94 -17.43
CA ASP A 11 20.40 14.86 -18.36
C ASP A 11 20.80 14.40 -19.76
N ASN A 12 22.09 14.17 -20.02
CA ASN A 12 22.60 13.59 -21.25
C ASN A 12 22.97 12.11 -21.12
N ALA A 13 22.63 11.48 -19.98
CA ALA A 13 22.90 10.07 -19.77
C ALA A 13 22.11 9.22 -20.79
N SER A 14 22.80 8.29 -21.43
CA SER A 14 22.13 7.35 -22.34
C SER A 14 21.25 6.34 -21.60
N ALA A 15 20.28 5.77 -22.30
CA ALA A 15 19.42 4.70 -21.74
C ALA A 15 20.25 3.54 -21.15
N VAL A 16 21.40 3.22 -21.73
CA VAL A 16 22.28 2.16 -21.22
C VAL A 16 22.95 2.60 -19.92
N GLU A 17 23.44 3.83 -19.82
CA GLU A 17 24.03 4.36 -18.60
C GLU A 17 22.99 4.46 -17.48
N MET A 18 21.76 4.88 -17.77
CA MET A 18 20.67 4.87 -16.81
C MET A 18 20.36 3.43 -16.34
N ALA A 19 20.26 2.48 -17.26
CA ALA A 19 20.05 1.07 -16.90
C ALA A 19 21.22 0.53 -16.05
N GLU A 20 22.48 0.78 -16.45
CA GLU A 20 23.68 0.38 -15.70
C GLU A 20 23.74 1.01 -14.29
N THR A 21 23.10 2.17 -14.09
CA THR A 21 23.05 2.82 -12.79
C THR A 21 22.08 2.12 -11.84
N ILE A 22 20.89 1.72 -12.32
CA ILE A 22 19.86 1.14 -11.44
C ILE A 22 19.94 -0.38 -11.31
N PHE A 23 20.52 -1.10 -12.29
CA PHE A 23 20.66 -2.54 -12.27
C PHE A 23 21.89 -2.98 -11.47
N GLY A 24 21.67 -3.76 -10.44
CA GLY A 24 22.66 -4.24 -9.49
C GLY A 24 22.95 -5.74 -9.62
N ASP A 25 23.42 -6.31 -8.52
CA ASP A 25 23.89 -7.69 -8.43
C ASP A 25 22.82 -8.72 -8.82
N GLY A 26 23.25 -9.75 -9.55
CA GLY A 26 22.38 -10.82 -10.03
C GLY A 26 21.64 -10.51 -11.32
N THR A 27 21.94 -9.41 -12.00
CA THR A 27 21.35 -9.01 -13.28
C THR A 27 22.42 -8.79 -14.35
N THR A 28 22.04 -8.95 -15.61
CA THR A 28 22.91 -8.63 -16.76
C THR A 28 22.07 -7.93 -17.82
N ILE A 29 22.40 -6.67 -18.14
CA ILE A 29 21.71 -5.87 -19.15
C ILE A 29 22.06 -6.39 -20.54
N VAL A 30 21.04 -6.55 -21.38
CA VAL A 30 21.18 -6.94 -22.79
C VAL A 30 21.02 -5.73 -23.71
N SER A 31 20.01 -4.91 -23.45
CA SER A 31 19.74 -3.67 -24.19
C SER A 31 18.91 -2.71 -23.33
N ALA A 32 18.99 -1.41 -23.62
CA ALA A 32 18.15 -0.39 -23.02
C ALA A 32 17.76 0.67 -24.05
N SER A 33 16.55 1.23 -23.90
CA SER A 33 16.08 2.37 -24.69
C SER A 33 15.18 3.28 -23.84
N TYR A 34 15.33 4.58 -24.02
CA TYR A 34 14.52 5.59 -23.37
C TYR A 34 13.49 6.18 -24.35
N THR A 35 12.32 6.52 -23.82
CA THR A 35 11.27 7.24 -24.55
C THR A 35 10.69 8.30 -23.64
N GLY A 36 10.79 9.56 -24.02
CA GLY A 36 10.36 10.73 -23.29
C GLY A 36 10.97 11.99 -23.88
N ASP A 37 10.84 13.11 -23.18
CA ASP A 37 11.62 14.32 -23.46
C ASP A 37 13.07 14.14 -23.00
N ASP A 38 14.03 14.72 -23.71
CA ASP A 38 15.46 14.62 -23.35
C ASP A 38 15.75 15.26 -21.98
N ASP A 39 14.98 16.28 -21.58
CA ASP A 39 15.09 16.97 -20.29
C ASP A 39 14.27 16.28 -19.15
N SER A 40 13.56 15.18 -19.44
CA SER A 40 12.68 14.46 -18.49
C SER A 40 13.28 13.16 -17.94
N SER A 41 14.57 12.89 -18.19
CA SER A 41 15.28 11.74 -17.61
C SER A 41 16.76 12.02 -17.40
N GLY A 42 17.35 11.43 -16.36
CA GLY A 42 18.78 11.61 -16.09
C GLY A 42 19.28 10.84 -14.87
N ILE A 43 20.59 10.86 -14.67
CA ILE A 43 21.25 10.28 -13.50
C ILE A 43 21.55 11.42 -12.51
N TYR A 44 21.04 11.29 -11.28
CA TYR A 44 21.38 12.21 -10.19
C TYR A 44 22.51 11.65 -9.32
N THR A 45 23.24 12.55 -8.66
CA THR A 45 24.30 12.24 -7.69
C THR A 45 24.21 13.17 -6.47
N ASP A 46 24.94 12.82 -5.41
CA ASP A 46 24.97 13.60 -4.15
C ASP A 46 23.59 13.73 -3.46
N GLY A 47 22.68 12.79 -3.70
CA GLY A 47 21.32 12.80 -3.17
C GLY A 47 21.25 12.88 -1.65
N ASP A 48 22.02 12.04 -0.96
CA ASP A 48 22.06 11.99 0.52
C ASP A 48 22.54 13.31 1.15
N SER A 49 23.40 14.05 0.45
CA SER A 49 23.96 15.31 0.96
C SER A 49 23.15 16.54 0.59
N ILE A 50 22.44 16.51 -0.56
CA ILE A 50 21.73 17.66 -1.13
C ILE A 50 20.23 17.58 -0.82
N ALA A 51 19.62 16.42 -0.96
CA ALA A 51 18.19 16.18 -0.71
C ALA A 51 17.97 15.02 0.28
N PRO A 52 18.54 15.10 1.51
CA PRO A 52 18.48 14.02 2.48
C PRO A 52 17.01 13.70 2.85
N GLY A 53 16.66 12.43 2.78
CA GLY A 53 15.32 11.93 3.07
C GLY A 53 14.29 12.12 1.96
N VAL A 54 14.71 12.67 0.80
CA VAL A 54 13.89 12.81 -0.41
C VAL A 54 14.31 11.77 -1.46
N THR A 55 15.61 11.60 -1.68
CA THR A 55 16.14 10.62 -2.64
C THR A 55 16.23 9.22 -2.00
N PRO A 56 15.97 8.14 -2.76
CA PRO A 56 16.08 6.77 -2.24
C PRO A 56 17.54 6.32 -2.01
N SER A 57 18.52 7.01 -2.57
CA SER A 57 19.96 6.75 -2.42
C SER A 57 20.77 7.95 -2.87
N ASP A 58 22.09 7.93 -2.61
CA ASP A 58 23.01 9.02 -3.00
C ASP A 58 23.13 9.22 -4.52
N THR A 59 22.95 8.15 -5.29
CA THR A 59 22.94 8.15 -6.76
C THR A 59 21.76 7.33 -7.28
N GLY A 60 21.18 7.73 -8.39
CA GLY A 60 20.09 6.98 -9.02
C GLY A 60 19.64 7.61 -10.34
N VAL A 61 18.51 7.16 -10.83
CA VAL A 61 17.89 7.66 -12.06
C VAL A 61 16.58 8.34 -11.73
N MET A 62 16.32 9.45 -12.40
CA MET A 62 15.07 10.20 -12.33
C MET A 62 14.31 10.11 -13.65
N PHE A 63 13.00 10.00 -13.57
CA PHE A 63 12.04 10.20 -14.65
C PHE A 63 10.99 11.22 -14.18
N SER A 64 10.71 12.24 -15.00
CA SER A 64 9.72 13.27 -14.68
C SER A 64 8.69 13.38 -15.80
N THR A 65 7.51 13.85 -15.45
CA THR A 65 6.51 14.29 -16.44
C THR A 65 6.83 15.69 -16.98
N GLY A 66 7.71 16.44 -16.30
CA GLY A 66 8.26 17.72 -16.71
C GLY A 66 9.79 17.73 -16.90
N ASP A 67 10.40 18.90 -16.72
CA ASP A 67 11.86 19.09 -16.73
C ASP A 67 12.44 18.69 -15.36
N LEU A 68 13.41 17.76 -15.35
CA LEU A 68 14.08 17.29 -14.11
C LEU A 68 14.68 18.43 -13.26
N ARG A 69 15.07 19.54 -13.88
CA ARG A 69 15.60 20.71 -13.18
C ARG A 69 14.53 21.45 -12.37
N GLY A 70 13.25 21.10 -12.56
CA GLY A 70 12.15 21.51 -11.70
C GLY A 70 12.08 20.77 -10.37
N PHE A 71 12.82 19.66 -10.20
CA PHE A 71 12.77 18.87 -8.96
C PHE A 71 13.40 19.57 -7.76
N THR A 72 14.55 20.22 -7.95
CA THR A 72 15.20 21.07 -6.95
C THR A 72 15.59 22.41 -7.57
N ASN A 73 15.66 23.46 -6.79
CA ASN A 73 15.91 24.79 -7.32
C ASN A 73 17.05 25.50 -6.61
N ASP A 74 18.04 25.94 -7.38
CA ASP A 74 19.20 26.73 -6.91
C ASP A 74 19.04 28.20 -7.23
N THR A 75 18.01 28.88 -6.89
CA THR A 75 18.01 30.30 -7.18
C THR A 75 18.95 31.10 -6.28
N PRO A 76 19.53 32.21 -6.80
CA PRO A 76 20.53 33.01 -6.09
C PRO A 76 20.00 33.54 -4.76
N TRP A 77 20.83 33.54 -3.74
CA TRP A 77 20.55 33.99 -2.35
C TRP A 77 19.80 35.33 -2.19
N TRP A 78 19.78 36.19 -3.21
CA TRP A 78 19.02 37.44 -3.19
C TRP A 78 17.56 37.31 -3.65
N SER A 79 17.13 36.18 -4.12
CA SER A 79 15.75 35.96 -4.60
C SER A 79 14.84 35.30 -3.59
N ASN A 80 15.31 35.02 -2.39
CA ASN A 80 14.53 34.38 -1.32
C ASN A 80 14.06 32.96 -1.67
N ASN A 81 14.85 32.25 -2.43
CA ASN A 81 14.43 30.96 -2.94
C ASN A 81 14.89 29.78 -2.11
N SER A 82 13.98 29.04 -1.79
CA SER A 82 14.01 27.76 -1.15
C SER A 82 12.84 26.99 -1.75
N ASN A 83 12.98 26.20 -2.79
CA ASN A 83 11.94 25.30 -3.25
C ASN A 83 10.53 25.65 -2.71
N GLN A 84 9.90 26.68 -3.24
CA GLN A 84 8.66 27.25 -2.70
C GLN A 84 7.53 27.29 -3.73
N SER A 85 7.69 26.59 -4.85
CA SER A 85 6.59 26.41 -5.77
C SER A 85 5.53 25.54 -5.11
N SER A 86 4.30 25.80 -5.34
CA SER A 86 3.17 24.94 -5.00
C SER A 86 2.40 24.58 -6.29
N SER A 87 3.08 24.62 -7.41
CA SER A 87 2.47 24.39 -8.73
C SER A 87 3.53 24.28 -9.83
N THR A 88 4.65 23.62 -9.55
CA THR A 88 5.67 23.37 -10.57
C THR A 88 5.05 22.62 -11.74
N THR A 89 5.08 23.25 -12.88
CA THR A 89 4.56 22.72 -14.14
C THR A 89 5.51 23.16 -15.23
N THR A 90 6.21 22.23 -15.82
CA THR A 90 7.15 22.45 -16.91
C THR A 90 6.68 21.70 -18.15
N GLY A 91 6.97 22.25 -19.33
CA GLY A 91 6.53 21.62 -20.57
C GLY A 91 7.41 20.45 -20.94
N SER A 92 6.85 19.33 -21.29
CA SER A 92 7.52 18.16 -21.83
C SER A 92 7.08 17.86 -23.26
N SER A 93 7.93 17.22 -24.06
CA SER A 93 7.60 16.68 -25.38
C SER A 93 7.42 15.17 -25.34
N GLY A 94 7.26 14.59 -24.16
CA GLY A 94 7.00 13.17 -23.96
C GLY A 94 5.73 12.70 -24.69
N PRO A 95 5.64 11.39 -24.99
CA PRO A 95 4.51 10.88 -25.76
C PRO A 95 3.19 10.96 -24.96
N ASN A 96 2.18 11.55 -25.59
CA ASN A 96 0.82 11.59 -25.09
C ASN A 96 0.04 10.35 -25.55
N ASN A 97 -0.89 9.89 -24.72
CA ASN A 97 -1.77 8.75 -25.02
C ASN A 97 -0.99 7.45 -25.32
N ASN A 98 0.03 7.17 -24.56
CA ASN A 98 0.71 5.88 -24.61
C ASN A 98 -0.28 4.76 -24.25
N ALA A 99 -0.33 3.69 -25.05
CA ALA A 99 -1.36 2.66 -24.93
C ALA A 99 -1.27 1.87 -23.60
N ASP A 100 -0.03 1.59 -23.13
CA ASP A 100 0.18 0.82 -21.92
C ASP A 100 -0.16 1.66 -20.69
N PHE A 101 0.29 2.93 -20.64
CA PHE A 101 -0.04 3.87 -19.57
C PHE A 101 -1.54 4.19 -19.54
N ASN A 102 -2.18 4.43 -20.69
CA ASN A 102 -3.63 4.64 -20.76
C ASN A 102 -4.42 3.43 -20.26
N ALA A 103 -3.97 2.21 -20.59
CA ALA A 103 -4.65 0.99 -20.15
C ALA A 103 -4.53 0.80 -18.64
N ALA A 104 -3.39 1.13 -18.06
CA ALA A 104 -3.13 1.03 -16.64
C ALA A 104 -3.86 2.12 -15.83
N ALA A 105 -3.80 3.38 -16.28
CA ALA A 105 -4.50 4.50 -15.64
C ALA A 105 -6.03 4.47 -15.88
N GLY A 106 -6.51 3.67 -16.83
CA GLY A 106 -7.93 3.64 -17.20
C GLY A 106 -8.44 4.90 -17.93
N THR A 107 -7.55 5.82 -18.30
CA THR A 107 -7.84 7.11 -18.92
C THR A 107 -6.67 7.58 -19.80
N ASN A 108 -6.74 8.79 -20.35
CA ASN A 108 -5.66 9.36 -21.16
C ASN A 108 -4.49 9.79 -20.27
N THR A 109 -3.28 9.50 -20.75
CA THR A 109 -2.04 9.93 -20.14
C THR A 109 -1.25 10.87 -21.05
N TYR A 110 -0.41 11.71 -20.46
CA TYR A 110 0.36 12.76 -21.12
C TYR A 110 1.81 12.71 -20.65
N ASP A 111 2.69 13.32 -21.41
CA ASP A 111 4.10 13.58 -21.10
C ASP A 111 4.86 12.37 -20.50
N ALA A 112 4.59 11.18 -21.04
CA ALA A 112 5.17 9.95 -20.55
C ALA A 112 6.71 9.94 -20.70
N SER A 113 7.39 9.49 -19.64
CA SER A 113 8.84 9.34 -19.54
C SER A 113 9.15 7.94 -19.03
N TYR A 114 9.80 7.08 -19.84
CA TYR A 114 10.02 5.68 -19.47
C TYR A 114 11.25 5.05 -20.09
N LEU A 115 11.82 4.08 -19.38
CA LEU A 115 12.97 3.26 -19.77
C LEU A 115 12.50 1.82 -20.04
N ASP A 116 12.86 1.29 -21.21
CA ASP A 116 12.73 -0.13 -21.55
C ASP A 116 14.09 -0.81 -21.44
N VAL A 117 14.19 -1.93 -20.71
CA VAL A 117 15.42 -2.70 -20.55
C VAL A 117 15.18 -4.17 -20.79
N ASP A 118 15.98 -4.79 -21.66
CA ASP A 118 16.11 -6.23 -21.74
C ASP A 118 17.28 -6.70 -20.86
N PHE A 119 17.06 -7.69 -20.01
CA PHE A 119 18.04 -8.18 -19.04
C PHE A 119 17.92 -9.67 -18.76
N ILE A 120 18.97 -10.26 -18.16
CA ILE A 120 18.99 -11.65 -17.72
C ILE A 120 19.25 -11.67 -16.21
N PRO A 121 18.26 -12.07 -15.38
CA PRO A 121 18.41 -12.22 -13.94
C PRO A 121 19.00 -13.58 -13.57
N THR A 122 19.68 -13.67 -12.43
CA THR A 122 20.17 -14.94 -11.87
C THR A 122 19.16 -15.60 -10.92
N GLY A 123 18.30 -14.80 -10.28
CA GLY A 123 17.20 -15.24 -9.41
C GLY A 123 15.85 -15.20 -10.13
N ASP A 124 14.85 -15.77 -9.52
CA ASP A 124 13.45 -15.81 -10.00
C ASP A 124 12.57 -14.70 -9.41
N VAL A 125 13.13 -13.89 -8.51
CA VAL A 125 12.54 -12.69 -7.94
C VAL A 125 13.57 -11.55 -8.01
N MET A 126 13.11 -10.37 -8.37
CA MET A 126 13.90 -9.13 -8.49
C MET A 126 13.24 -8.05 -7.65
N THR A 127 14.03 -7.16 -7.07
CA THR A 127 13.55 -5.95 -6.38
C THR A 127 13.92 -4.69 -7.14
N MET A 128 13.25 -3.58 -6.82
CA MET A 128 13.56 -2.23 -7.29
C MET A 128 13.12 -1.23 -6.22
N GLN A 129 14.04 -0.39 -5.77
CA GLN A 129 13.76 0.66 -4.78
C GLN A 129 13.54 2.00 -5.47
N PHE A 130 12.52 2.74 -5.03
CA PHE A 130 12.17 4.02 -5.63
C PHE A 130 11.45 4.96 -4.65
N VAL A 131 11.40 6.23 -5.02
CA VAL A 131 10.57 7.28 -4.40
C VAL A 131 9.70 7.87 -5.49
N PHE A 132 8.44 8.09 -5.18
CA PHE A 132 7.50 8.90 -5.98
C PHE A 132 7.31 10.25 -5.30
N ALA A 133 7.49 11.33 -6.04
CA ALA A 133 7.34 12.71 -5.58
C ALA A 133 6.45 13.49 -6.55
N SER A 134 5.55 14.34 -6.03
CA SER A 134 4.56 15.04 -6.86
C SER A 134 4.19 16.40 -6.28
N GLU A 135 3.92 17.35 -7.18
CA GLU A 135 3.28 18.62 -6.90
C GLU A 135 1.75 18.52 -6.75
N GLU A 136 1.15 17.36 -7.02
CA GLU A 136 -0.30 17.16 -6.88
C GLU A 136 -0.76 17.07 -5.43
N TYR A 137 0.16 16.94 -4.49
CA TYR A 137 -0.12 16.95 -3.06
C TYR A 137 -0.33 18.37 -2.53
N PRO A 138 -1.27 18.58 -1.58
CA PRO A 138 -2.37 17.68 -1.20
C PRO A 138 -3.65 17.91 -2.03
N GLU A 139 -3.67 18.93 -2.94
CA GLU A 139 -4.88 19.46 -3.57
C GLU A 139 -5.60 18.44 -4.45
N TYR A 140 -4.85 17.58 -5.10
CA TYR A 140 -5.35 16.58 -6.06
C TYR A 140 -5.27 15.15 -5.54
N ALA A 141 -4.82 14.94 -4.30
CA ALA A 141 -4.72 13.61 -3.68
C ALA A 141 -6.04 12.79 -3.71
N ASP A 142 -7.20 13.47 -3.78
CA ASP A 142 -8.52 12.85 -3.95
C ASP A 142 -9.09 13.02 -5.37
N GLY A 143 -8.29 13.44 -6.33
CA GLY A 143 -8.70 13.87 -7.67
C GLY A 143 -8.77 12.75 -8.70
N ALA A 144 -9.05 13.15 -9.95
CA ALA A 144 -8.97 12.30 -11.13
C ALA A 144 -7.66 12.57 -11.93
N PHE A 145 -6.76 13.37 -11.39
CA PHE A 145 -5.54 13.86 -12.04
C PHE A 145 -4.28 13.26 -11.42
N GLN A 146 -4.37 12.05 -10.90
CA GLN A 146 -3.27 11.43 -10.17
C GLN A 146 -2.26 10.84 -11.13
N ASP A 147 -1.06 11.39 -11.11
CA ASP A 147 0.03 10.91 -11.92
C ASP A 147 0.39 9.47 -11.60
N PHE A 148 0.77 8.76 -12.63
CA PHE A 148 0.84 7.31 -12.59
C PHE A 148 2.26 6.82 -12.83
N VAL A 149 2.78 6.05 -11.85
CA VAL A 149 4.00 5.25 -12.02
C VAL A 149 3.64 3.88 -12.56
N GLY A 150 4.22 3.50 -13.69
CA GLY A 150 3.95 2.22 -14.36
C GLY A 150 5.18 1.33 -14.48
N VAL A 151 5.03 0.05 -14.13
CA VAL A 151 6.04 -0.98 -14.34
C VAL A 151 5.40 -2.17 -15.06
N TRP A 152 6.04 -2.64 -16.12
CA TRP A 152 5.63 -3.84 -16.86
C TRP A 152 6.79 -4.81 -16.98
N ILE A 153 6.57 -6.07 -16.65
CA ILE A 153 7.53 -7.16 -16.84
C ILE A 153 7.01 -8.13 -17.90
N ASN A 154 7.82 -8.40 -18.91
CA ASN A 154 7.47 -9.28 -20.02
C ASN A 154 6.11 -8.93 -20.67
N GLY A 155 5.77 -7.62 -20.73
CA GLY A 155 4.54 -7.07 -21.27
C GLY A 155 3.30 -7.18 -20.36
N THR A 156 3.48 -7.61 -19.11
CA THR A 156 2.42 -7.65 -18.10
C THR A 156 2.67 -6.56 -17.06
N GLN A 157 1.66 -5.73 -16.79
CA GLN A 157 1.74 -4.72 -15.74
C GLN A 157 1.98 -5.39 -14.38
N VAL A 158 2.91 -4.86 -13.61
CA VAL A 158 3.14 -5.22 -12.22
C VAL A 158 2.20 -4.38 -11.37
N GLU A 159 1.41 -5.01 -10.50
CA GLU A 159 0.61 -4.28 -9.53
C GLU A 159 1.55 -3.64 -8.51
N MET A 160 1.47 -2.34 -8.40
CA MET A 160 2.23 -1.55 -7.44
C MET A 160 1.28 -1.20 -6.30
N SER A 161 1.28 -1.99 -5.23
CA SER A 161 0.44 -1.72 -4.07
C SER A 161 1.28 -1.71 -2.79
N VAL A 162 1.03 -0.71 -1.96
CA VAL A 162 1.56 -0.60 -0.59
C VAL A 162 0.37 -0.48 0.35
N GLY A 163 0.32 -1.34 1.35
CA GLY A 163 -0.84 -1.41 2.24
C GLY A 163 -2.12 -1.78 1.48
N ASP A 164 -3.12 -0.90 1.50
CA ASP A 164 -4.44 -1.15 0.90
C ASP A 164 -4.62 -0.54 -0.50
N GLY A 165 -3.60 0.04 -1.14
CA GLY A 165 -3.77 0.81 -2.37
C GLY A 165 -2.58 0.84 -3.33
N ASP A 166 -2.79 1.46 -4.49
CA ASP A 166 -1.74 1.70 -5.50
C ASP A 166 -0.80 2.83 -5.06
N ILE A 167 0.36 2.98 -5.73
CA ILE A 167 1.32 4.05 -5.46
C ILE A 167 0.91 5.30 -6.24
N ASP A 168 0.05 6.07 -5.63
CA ASP A 168 -0.46 7.34 -6.15
C ASP A 168 -0.78 8.31 -4.98
N PRO A 169 -1.00 9.60 -5.23
CA PRO A 169 -1.35 10.57 -4.19
C PRO A 169 -2.61 10.25 -3.40
N ASN A 170 -3.52 9.46 -3.92
CA ASN A 170 -4.76 9.07 -3.25
C ASN A 170 -4.54 8.02 -2.14
N ASN A 171 -3.58 7.13 -2.33
CA ASN A 171 -3.32 6.02 -1.41
C ASN A 171 -2.16 6.30 -0.46
N LEU A 172 -1.18 7.12 -0.88
CA LEU A 172 -0.02 7.51 -0.09
C LEU A 172 -0.10 9.01 0.23
N ASN A 173 -0.73 9.35 1.32
CA ASN A 173 -0.90 10.73 1.80
C ASN A 173 -1.01 10.77 3.33
N ALA A 174 -1.09 11.95 3.92
CA ALA A 174 -1.18 12.15 5.36
C ALA A 174 -2.41 11.52 6.05
N GLY A 175 -3.42 11.08 5.30
CA GLY A 175 -4.62 10.41 5.82
C GLY A 175 -4.68 8.91 5.50
N SER A 176 -3.77 8.45 4.63
CA SER A 176 -3.66 7.05 4.22
C SER A 176 -2.17 6.71 4.12
N ALA A 177 -1.70 5.71 4.87
CA ALA A 177 -0.28 5.32 4.90
C ALA A 177 0.68 6.46 5.35
N GLU A 178 0.31 7.23 6.37
CA GLU A 178 1.04 8.41 6.86
C GLU A 178 2.51 8.17 7.23
N ASN A 179 2.91 6.94 7.55
CA ASN A 179 4.30 6.58 7.82
C ASN A 179 5.14 6.42 6.54
N LEU A 180 4.49 6.25 5.40
CA LEU A 180 5.13 6.05 4.09
C LEU A 180 5.02 7.31 3.20
N PHE A 181 4.52 8.40 3.74
CA PHE A 181 4.34 9.68 3.06
C PHE A 181 4.97 10.82 3.86
N THR A 182 5.57 11.77 3.14
CA THR A 182 6.10 13.01 3.71
C THR A 182 5.44 14.20 3.03
N ASP A 183 4.75 15.02 3.83
CA ASP A 183 4.19 16.31 3.43
C ASP A 183 5.32 17.36 3.39
N ASN A 184 5.53 17.98 2.25
CA ASN A 184 6.51 19.04 2.05
C ASN A 184 5.88 20.40 1.74
N THR A 185 4.57 20.57 1.87
CA THR A 185 3.87 21.85 1.67
C THR A 185 4.40 22.99 2.56
N GLY A 186 5.19 22.68 3.56
CA GLY A 186 5.89 23.63 4.44
C GLY A 186 7.35 23.88 4.08
N ASP A 187 7.85 23.43 2.93
CA ASP A 187 9.22 23.61 2.41
C ASP A 187 10.30 23.15 3.41
N GLN A 188 10.10 22.00 4.04
CA GLN A 188 11.05 21.45 5.00
C GLN A 188 12.17 20.64 4.33
N TYR A 189 11.94 20.15 3.12
CA TYR A 189 12.87 19.33 2.35
C TYR A 189 13.35 20.06 1.10
N ASN A 190 14.50 19.64 0.59
CA ASN A 190 15.11 20.25 -0.60
C ASN A 190 14.56 19.62 -1.88
N THR A 191 13.30 19.88 -2.17
CA THR A 191 12.62 19.58 -3.42
C THR A 191 11.47 20.57 -3.60
N GLU A 192 11.12 20.90 -4.85
CA GLU A 192 9.92 21.68 -5.16
C GLU A 192 8.63 20.88 -4.92
N MET A 193 8.69 19.54 -4.96
CA MET A 193 7.53 18.67 -4.82
C MET A 193 6.85 18.88 -3.46
N ASP A 194 5.55 19.06 -3.46
CA ASP A 194 4.72 19.30 -2.27
C ASP A 194 4.52 18.04 -1.41
N GLY A 195 4.80 16.86 -1.97
CA GLY A 195 4.82 15.62 -1.21
C GLY A 195 5.61 14.51 -1.90
N PHE A 196 6.10 13.56 -1.09
CA PHE A 196 6.84 12.41 -1.60
C PHE A 196 6.70 11.19 -0.69
N THR A 197 6.93 10.00 -1.25
CA THR A 197 6.88 8.74 -0.50
C THR A 197 8.19 8.51 0.27
N ALA A 198 8.13 7.70 1.32
CA ALA A 198 9.33 7.01 1.79
C ALA A 198 9.91 6.14 0.66
N THR A 199 11.14 5.65 0.80
CA THR A 199 11.68 4.68 -0.15
C THR A 199 10.80 3.42 -0.14
N LEU A 200 10.25 3.09 -1.30
CA LEU A 200 9.40 1.94 -1.55
C LEU A 200 10.19 0.87 -2.32
N THR A 201 9.82 -0.39 -2.14
CA THR A 201 10.38 -1.51 -2.91
C THR A 201 9.27 -2.21 -3.68
N LEU A 202 9.54 -2.49 -4.95
CA LEU A 202 8.71 -3.34 -5.78
C LEU A 202 9.38 -4.70 -5.93
N THR A 203 8.65 -5.76 -5.59
CA THR A 203 9.10 -7.15 -5.75
C THR A 203 8.48 -7.76 -7.00
N ILE A 204 9.31 -8.18 -7.95
CA ILE A 204 8.92 -8.54 -9.31
C ILE A 204 9.33 -10.00 -9.61
N PRO A 205 8.38 -10.90 -9.93
CA PRO A 205 8.72 -12.23 -10.44
C PRO A 205 9.36 -12.15 -11.83
N VAL A 206 10.48 -12.85 -12.03
CA VAL A 206 11.24 -12.90 -13.28
C VAL A 206 11.61 -14.31 -13.66
N ASN A 207 12.03 -14.53 -14.91
CA ASN A 207 12.48 -15.85 -15.39
C ASN A 207 14.00 -15.94 -15.26
N ALA A 208 14.50 -16.65 -14.24
CA ALA A 208 15.93 -16.79 -13.98
C ALA A 208 16.67 -17.41 -15.17
N GLY A 209 17.79 -16.79 -15.56
CA GLY A 209 18.65 -17.26 -16.66
C GLY A 209 18.09 -17.07 -18.07
N GLU A 210 16.91 -16.48 -18.22
CA GLU A 210 16.29 -16.13 -19.51
C GLU A 210 16.26 -14.62 -19.71
N THR A 211 16.11 -14.17 -20.95
CA THR A 211 15.93 -12.74 -21.22
C THR A 211 14.52 -12.33 -20.78
N ASN A 212 14.45 -11.33 -19.90
CA ASN A 212 13.24 -10.64 -19.51
C ASN A 212 13.27 -9.22 -20.07
N SER A 213 12.10 -8.61 -20.25
CA SER A 213 11.96 -7.19 -20.57
C SER A 213 11.24 -6.47 -19.45
N ILE A 214 11.73 -5.31 -19.05
CA ILE A 214 11.06 -4.44 -18.10
C ILE A 214 10.86 -3.05 -18.72
N ARG A 215 9.69 -2.45 -18.50
CA ARG A 215 9.40 -1.04 -18.73
C ARG A 215 9.14 -0.38 -17.39
N ILE A 216 9.78 0.75 -17.14
CA ILE A 216 9.64 1.53 -15.91
C ILE A 216 9.45 2.99 -16.30
N GLY A 217 8.45 3.67 -15.77
CA GLY A 217 8.26 5.10 -16.07
C GLY A 217 7.06 5.74 -15.39
N ILE A 218 6.81 6.99 -15.78
CA ILE A 218 5.79 7.86 -15.20
C ILE A 218 5.05 8.59 -16.33
N ALA A 219 3.81 8.99 -16.07
CA ALA A 219 3.02 9.83 -16.97
C ALA A 219 1.97 10.63 -16.20
N ASP A 220 1.67 11.83 -16.66
CA ASP A 220 0.53 12.62 -16.19
C ASP A 220 -0.79 11.98 -16.58
N VAL A 221 -1.80 12.13 -15.73
CA VAL A 221 -3.12 11.54 -15.91
C VAL A 221 -4.18 12.64 -16.09
N ASN A 222 -4.91 12.57 -17.20
CA ASN A 222 -6.00 13.47 -17.60
C ASN A 222 -5.61 14.90 -17.99
N ASP A 223 -4.50 15.44 -17.57
CA ASP A 223 -3.92 16.71 -18.05
C ASP A 223 -2.39 16.65 -18.09
N ASN A 224 -1.70 17.77 -18.16
CA ASN A 224 -0.25 17.89 -18.23
C ASN A 224 0.22 19.07 -17.34
N ASN A 225 -0.32 19.16 -16.15
CA ASN A 225 0.03 20.18 -15.17
C ASN A 225 0.43 19.48 -13.86
N TYR A 226 1.26 20.13 -13.06
CA TYR A 226 1.76 19.63 -11.78
C TYR A 226 2.70 18.43 -11.96
N ASP A 227 3.97 18.74 -12.17
CA ASP A 227 5.00 17.75 -12.48
C ASP A 227 5.14 16.71 -11.35
N SER A 228 5.34 15.47 -11.75
CA SER A 228 5.68 14.36 -10.87
C SER A 228 7.01 13.74 -11.27
N THR A 229 7.71 13.18 -10.30
CA THR A 229 9.04 12.59 -10.48
C THR A 229 9.13 11.21 -9.82
N LEU A 230 9.62 10.24 -10.58
CA LEU A 230 10.00 8.91 -10.12
C LEU A 230 11.52 8.85 -9.96
N LEU A 231 12.01 8.58 -8.76
CA LEU A 231 13.43 8.41 -8.46
C LEU A 231 13.70 6.93 -8.17
N ILE A 232 14.65 6.32 -8.87
CA ILE A 232 15.03 4.91 -8.68
C ILE A 232 16.46 4.87 -8.13
N ALA A 233 16.66 4.12 -7.05
CA ALA A 233 17.95 3.99 -6.39
C ALA A 233 18.96 3.24 -7.28
N ALA A 234 20.22 3.64 -7.21
CA ALA A 234 21.31 2.92 -7.87
C ALA A 234 21.42 1.49 -7.33
N ASP A 235 21.81 0.54 -8.18
CA ASP A 235 22.04 -0.88 -7.88
C ASP A 235 20.82 -1.61 -7.25
N SER A 236 19.63 -0.98 -7.22
CA SER A 236 18.45 -1.51 -6.53
C SER A 236 17.65 -2.54 -7.34
N VAL A 237 17.82 -2.58 -8.67
CA VAL A 237 17.22 -3.59 -9.54
C VAL A 237 18.08 -4.85 -9.48
N GLN A 238 17.84 -5.71 -8.46
CA GLN A 238 18.73 -6.83 -8.12
C GLN A 238 17.96 -8.10 -7.78
N THR A 239 18.67 -9.24 -7.72
CA THR A 239 18.10 -10.56 -7.35
C THR A 239 18.86 -11.26 -6.21
N THR A 240 19.84 -10.59 -5.60
CA THR A 240 20.74 -11.21 -4.61
C THR A 240 20.30 -11.02 -3.17
N LEU A 241 19.62 -9.92 -2.87
CA LEU A 241 18.99 -9.63 -1.60
C LEU A 241 17.55 -9.19 -1.88
N VAL A 242 16.58 -9.88 -1.26
CA VAL A 242 15.15 -9.54 -1.37
C VAL A 242 14.58 -9.46 0.03
N ALA A 243 14.23 -8.26 0.47
CA ALA A 243 13.48 -8.02 1.68
C ALA A 243 11.99 -8.29 1.41
N ASN A 244 11.46 -9.35 2.00
CA ASN A 244 10.06 -9.69 1.82
C ASN A 244 9.20 -9.01 2.88
N ASP A 245 8.02 -8.58 2.48
CA ASP A 245 7.07 -7.93 3.38
C ASP A 245 6.71 -8.81 4.57
N ASP A 246 6.65 -8.18 5.73
CA ASP A 246 6.18 -8.75 6.96
C ASP A 246 4.79 -8.26 7.31
N ASN A 247 4.06 -9.10 8.00
CA ASN A 247 2.77 -8.69 8.50
C ASN A 247 2.58 -9.22 9.92
N ILE A 248 2.18 -8.37 10.83
CA ILE A 248 2.00 -8.71 12.23
C ILE A 248 0.78 -7.99 12.77
N ARG A 249 0.29 -8.49 13.89
CA ARG A 249 -0.69 -7.78 14.70
C ARG A 249 -0.09 -7.41 16.04
N VAL A 250 -0.35 -6.18 16.45
CA VAL A 250 -0.06 -5.68 17.79
C VAL A 250 -1.34 -5.09 18.37
N ASP A 251 -1.71 -5.48 19.60
CA ASP A 251 -2.87 -4.91 20.27
C ASP A 251 -2.49 -3.54 20.90
N PRO A 252 -3.44 -2.59 21.02
CA PRO A 252 -3.16 -1.30 21.64
C PRO A 252 -2.58 -1.43 23.03
N ASN A 253 -1.59 -0.59 23.33
CA ASN A 253 -0.79 -0.63 24.56
C ASN A 253 -0.10 -2.00 24.82
N ASP A 254 0.03 -2.85 23.80
CA ASP A 254 0.80 -4.08 23.84
C ASP A 254 2.08 -3.95 23.03
N SER A 255 2.96 -4.92 23.13
CA SER A 255 4.19 -5.01 22.33
C SER A 255 4.39 -6.40 21.79
N ARG A 256 4.91 -6.48 20.55
CA ARG A 256 5.23 -7.75 19.89
C ARG A 256 6.65 -7.71 19.35
N THR A 257 7.36 -8.80 19.54
CA THR A 257 8.67 -9.02 18.93
C THR A 257 8.49 -9.76 17.61
N LEU A 258 9.17 -9.27 16.56
CA LEU A 258 9.15 -9.85 15.22
C LEU A 258 10.58 -9.97 14.70
N ASP A 259 10.89 -11.12 14.08
CA ASP A 259 12.11 -11.31 13.28
C ASP A 259 11.76 -11.02 11.82
N ILE A 260 11.96 -9.76 11.41
CA ILE A 260 11.62 -9.29 10.05
C ILE A 260 12.62 -9.74 8.99
N LEU A 261 13.74 -10.35 9.37
CA LEU A 261 14.70 -10.92 8.43
C LEU A 261 14.46 -12.41 8.16
N ALA A 262 13.51 -13.03 8.85
CA ALA A 262 13.30 -14.48 8.80
C ALA A 262 12.76 -14.98 7.46
N ASN A 263 12.05 -14.13 6.71
CA ASN A 263 11.45 -14.42 5.40
C ASN A 263 12.26 -13.84 4.24
N ASP A 264 13.33 -13.09 4.49
CA ASP A 264 14.15 -12.45 3.48
C ASP A 264 15.01 -13.46 2.71
N VAL A 265 15.18 -13.19 1.41
CA VAL A 265 16.07 -13.97 0.55
C VAL A 265 17.45 -13.33 0.55
N ASN A 266 18.44 -14.05 1.05
CA ASN A 266 19.84 -13.63 1.02
C ASN A 266 20.70 -14.62 0.21
N SER A 267 20.97 -14.28 -1.03
CA SER A 267 21.91 -14.98 -1.91
C SER A 267 23.31 -14.36 -1.90
N THR A 268 23.52 -13.29 -1.13
CA THR A 268 24.83 -12.71 -0.89
C THR A 268 25.65 -13.62 0.02
N SER A 269 26.95 -13.44 0.10
CA SER A 269 27.79 -14.17 1.08
C SER A 269 27.82 -13.47 2.44
N GLY A 270 27.10 -12.37 2.61
CA GLY A 270 27.11 -11.53 3.80
C GLY A 270 26.06 -11.90 4.84
N THR A 271 26.21 -11.34 6.03
CA THR A 271 25.19 -11.36 7.08
C THR A 271 24.30 -10.14 6.96
N LEU A 272 23.01 -10.31 7.21
CA LEU A 272 22.03 -9.22 7.16
C LEU A 272 22.00 -8.44 8.47
N SER A 273 21.74 -7.15 8.37
CA SER A 273 21.47 -6.26 9.50
C SER A 273 20.46 -5.19 9.09
N ILE A 274 19.55 -4.82 10.00
CA ILE A 274 18.63 -3.70 9.81
C ILE A 274 19.44 -2.42 10.02
N THR A 275 19.40 -1.52 9.05
CA THR A 275 20.16 -0.26 9.03
C THR A 275 19.28 0.97 9.15
N GLN A 276 18.02 0.86 8.72
CA GLN A 276 17.03 1.93 8.88
C GLN A 276 15.66 1.36 9.26
N ILE A 277 14.87 2.16 9.95
CA ILE A 277 13.44 1.93 10.20
C ILE A 277 12.72 3.23 9.86
N ASN A 278 11.77 3.16 8.95
CA ASN A 278 11.00 4.30 8.45
C ASN A 278 11.90 5.48 8.04
N GLY A 279 12.95 5.19 7.26
CA GLY A 279 13.92 6.16 6.77
C GLY A 279 14.89 6.72 7.84
N GLN A 280 14.79 6.28 9.10
CA GLN A 280 15.70 6.71 10.17
C GLN A 280 16.78 5.65 10.41
N ALA A 281 18.05 6.07 10.33
CA ALA A 281 19.18 5.19 10.61
C ALA A 281 19.13 4.68 12.07
N VAL A 282 19.32 3.36 12.27
CA VAL A 282 19.20 2.72 13.58
C VAL A 282 20.37 1.79 13.87
N VAL A 283 20.66 1.66 15.16
CA VAL A 283 21.52 0.61 15.73
C VAL A 283 20.78 -0.10 16.86
N ALA A 284 21.25 -1.28 17.24
CA ALA A 284 20.64 -2.07 18.30
C ALA A 284 20.43 -1.26 19.59
N GLY A 285 19.18 -1.21 20.05
CA GLY A 285 18.72 -0.44 21.21
C GLY A 285 17.99 0.86 20.85
N ASP A 286 18.08 1.34 19.61
CA ASP A 286 17.37 2.54 19.18
C ASP A 286 15.87 2.31 19.07
N ILE A 287 15.11 3.38 19.29
CA ILE A 287 13.65 3.42 19.19
C ILE A 287 13.27 4.50 18.16
N VAL A 288 12.55 4.09 17.14
CA VAL A 288 11.91 4.98 16.17
C VAL A 288 10.45 5.17 16.54
N THR A 289 9.99 6.41 16.61
CA THR A 289 8.56 6.72 16.76
C THR A 289 8.00 7.06 15.40
N LEU A 290 7.00 6.31 14.97
CA LEU A 290 6.31 6.51 13.69
C LEU A 290 5.43 7.77 13.72
N ASN A 291 5.05 8.30 12.56
CA ASN A 291 4.13 9.44 12.46
C ASN A 291 2.77 9.11 13.09
N SER A 292 2.32 7.88 12.95
CA SER A 292 1.11 7.34 13.56
C SER A 292 1.20 7.11 15.09
N GLY A 293 2.37 7.31 15.72
CA GLY A 293 2.55 7.32 17.18
C GLY A 293 3.18 6.07 17.78
N GLN A 294 3.18 4.93 17.08
CA GLN A 294 3.76 3.69 17.56
C GLN A 294 5.29 3.77 17.61
N GLN A 295 5.89 2.92 18.44
CA GLN A 295 7.34 2.84 18.60
C GLN A 295 7.88 1.51 18.11
N ILE A 296 8.95 1.57 17.35
CA ILE A 296 9.66 0.41 16.83
C ILE A 296 11.06 0.41 17.46
N GLN A 297 11.39 -0.64 18.21
CA GLN A 297 12.72 -0.79 18.82
C GLN A 297 13.50 -1.90 18.12
N LEU A 298 14.72 -1.58 17.68
CA LEU A 298 15.64 -2.59 17.17
C LEU A 298 16.36 -3.29 18.33
N ASN A 299 16.23 -4.61 18.42
CA ASN A 299 16.83 -5.43 19.47
C ASN A 299 18.28 -5.85 19.12
N ALA A 300 19.05 -6.25 20.15
CA ALA A 300 20.44 -6.66 19.97
C ALA A 300 20.62 -7.99 19.21
N ASP A 301 19.57 -8.78 19.08
CA ASP A 301 19.55 -10.04 18.31
C ASP A 301 19.07 -9.87 16.86
N GLY A 302 18.75 -8.64 16.44
CA GLY A 302 18.30 -8.30 15.11
C GLY A 302 16.78 -8.35 14.93
N THR A 303 16.03 -8.74 15.97
CA THR A 303 14.56 -8.63 15.95
C THR A 303 14.12 -7.19 16.22
N ILE A 304 12.85 -6.88 15.93
CA ILE A 304 12.24 -5.61 16.33
C ILE A 304 11.14 -5.85 17.37
N ASP A 305 10.99 -4.91 18.31
CA ASP A 305 9.79 -4.81 19.15
C ASP A 305 8.90 -3.69 18.59
N ILE A 306 7.68 -4.05 18.25
CA ILE A 306 6.63 -3.11 17.83
C ILE A 306 5.81 -2.81 19.09
N VAL A 307 5.85 -1.56 19.56
CA VAL A 307 5.08 -1.09 20.70
C VAL A 307 3.95 -0.22 20.20
N ALA A 308 2.74 -0.76 20.26
CA ALA A 308 1.53 -0.03 19.90
C ALA A 308 1.23 1.05 20.95
N ASP A 309 0.76 2.19 20.50
CA ASP A 309 0.22 3.24 21.35
C ASP A 309 -1.19 2.91 21.86
N SER A 310 -1.93 3.91 22.36
CA SER A 310 -3.29 3.69 22.84
C SER A 310 -4.33 3.64 21.73
N ASP A 311 -3.94 4.04 20.53
CA ASP A 311 -4.81 4.10 19.37
C ASP A 311 -4.77 2.78 18.59
N GLU A 312 -5.91 2.37 18.10
CA GLU A 312 -6.05 1.11 17.40
C GLU A 312 -6.06 1.38 15.90
N GLU A 313 -4.93 1.27 15.22
CA GLU A 313 -4.85 1.51 13.78
C GLU A 313 -4.05 0.43 13.04
N SER A 314 -4.48 0.11 11.81
CA SER A 314 -3.60 -0.56 10.86
C SER A 314 -2.61 0.47 10.35
N PHE A 315 -1.36 0.12 10.39
CA PHE A 315 -0.29 0.98 9.89
C PHE A 315 0.77 0.14 9.20
N SER A 316 1.51 0.78 8.32
CA SER A 316 2.66 0.17 7.67
C SER A 316 3.87 1.06 7.90
N PHE A 317 5.03 0.45 7.96
CA PHE A 317 6.31 1.15 7.95
C PHE A 317 7.32 0.34 7.18
N ASN A 318 8.39 0.97 6.71
CA ASN A 318 9.46 0.28 6.01
C ASN A 318 10.68 0.05 6.91
N TYR A 319 11.52 -0.91 6.53
CA TYR A 319 12.84 -1.11 7.10
C TYR A 319 13.86 -1.36 5.98
N GLU A 320 15.07 -0.86 6.14
CA GLU A 320 16.18 -1.17 5.24
C GLU A 320 17.01 -2.29 5.85
N VAL A 321 17.26 -3.32 5.06
CA VAL A 321 18.19 -4.40 5.38
C VAL A 321 19.45 -4.26 4.52
N THR A 322 20.62 -4.37 5.15
CA THR A 322 21.91 -4.31 4.47
C THR A 322 22.71 -5.59 4.72
N SER A 323 23.26 -6.15 3.65
CA SER A 323 24.24 -7.24 3.72
C SER A 323 25.62 -6.69 4.08
N SER A 324 26.39 -7.44 4.84
CA SER A 324 27.81 -7.10 5.14
C SER A 324 28.71 -7.07 3.88
N THR A 325 28.20 -7.45 2.73
CA THR A 325 28.84 -7.34 1.39
C THR A 325 28.44 -6.08 0.62
N GLY A 326 27.52 -5.27 1.19
CA GLY A 326 27.17 -3.94 0.69
C GLY A 326 25.84 -3.82 -0.05
N GLN A 327 25.18 -4.94 -0.35
CA GLN A 327 23.82 -4.90 -0.94
C GLN A 327 22.81 -4.48 0.12
N ASN A 328 21.81 -3.70 -0.26
CA ASN A 328 20.67 -3.33 0.56
C ASN A 328 19.35 -3.58 -0.15
N ASP A 329 18.29 -3.71 0.61
CA ASP A 329 16.91 -3.72 0.14
C ASP A 329 15.98 -3.17 1.22
N VAL A 330 14.76 -2.79 0.82
CA VAL A 330 13.74 -2.25 1.72
C VAL A 330 12.53 -3.16 1.74
N GLY A 331 12.15 -3.63 2.92
CA GLY A 331 10.92 -4.40 3.16
C GLY A 331 9.88 -3.59 3.93
N PHE A 332 8.64 -4.06 3.93
CA PHE A 332 7.54 -3.44 4.66
C PHE A 332 7.08 -4.32 5.81
N VAL A 333 6.69 -3.67 6.90
CA VAL A 333 5.96 -4.30 7.99
C VAL A 333 4.53 -3.73 7.99
N ASN A 334 3.56 -4.58 7.70
CA ASN A 334 2.15 -4.24 7.77
C ASN A 334 1.57 -4.74 9.09
N VAL A 335 0.91 -3.85 9.81
CA VAL A 335 0.24 -4.17 11.07
C VAL A 335 -1.27 -4.08 10.86
N ASP A 336 -1.91 -5.23 10.72
CA ASP A 336 -3.28 -5.36 10.25
C ASP A 336 -4.33 -5.54 11.34
N GLN A 337 -5.56 -5.15 10.98
CA GLN A 337 -6.80 -5.45 11.71
C GLN A 337 -7.69 -6.44 10.96
N VAL A 338 -8.60 -7.10 11.66
CA VAL A 338 -9.47 -8.14 11.10
C VAL A 338 -10.93 -7.69 11.08
N PRO A 339 -11.72 -7.94 9.99
CA PRO A 339 -13.14 -7.61 9.93
C PRO A 339 -13.95 -8.38 10.96
N CYS A 340 -14.79 -7.67 11.73
CA CYS A 340 -15.54 -8.22 12.85
C CYS A 340 -17.00 -7.70 12.93
N PHE A 341 -17.89 -8.52 13.49
CA PHE A 341 -19.21 -8.07 13.97
C PHE A 341 -19.10 -7.49 15.37
N VAL A 342 -19.88 -6.48 15.67
CA VAL A 342 -20.05 -6.02 17.07
C VAL A 342 -20.96 -6.99 17.83
N SER A 343 -20.59 -7.33 19.08
CA SER A 343 -21.42 -8.14 19.96
C SER A 343 -22.84 -7.54 20.11
N GLY A 344 -23.86 -8.37 20.02
CA GLY A 344 -25.26 -7.98 19.95
C GLY A 344 -25.82 -7.96 18.53
N THR A 345 -24.99 -8.00 17.49
CA THR A 345 -25.43 -8.10 16.10
C THR A 345 -26.22 -9.41 15.89
N MET A 346 -27.42 -9.29 15.36
CA MET A 346 -28.31 -10.44 15.12
C MET A 346 -28.01 -11.08 13.77
N ILE A 347 -27.54 -12.32 13.79
CA ILE A 347 -27.25 -13.14 12.60
C ILE A 347 -28.44 -14.06 12.31
N LYS A 348 -28.84 -14.14 11.05
CA LYS A 348 -29.98 -14.93 10.60
C LYS A 348 -29.69 -16.43 10.59
N THR A 349 -30.46 -17.20 11.32
CA THR A 349 -30.36 -18.67 11.38
C THR A 349 -31.68 -19.33 10.99
N PRO A 350 -31.72 -20.65 10.73
CA PRO A 350 -32.99 -21.36 10.48
C PRO A 350 -33.96 -21.34 11.64
N GLN A 351 -33.47 -21.08 12.86
CA GLN A 351 -34.29 -21.00 14.08
C GLN A 351 -34.72 -19.57 14.43
N GLY A 352 -34.35 -18.59 13.62
CA GLY A 352 -34.56 -17.16 13.84
C GLY A 352 -33.23 -16.42 14.03
N ASP A 353 -33.31 -15.12 14.33
CA ASP A 353 -32.14 -14.29 14.54
C ASP A 353 -31.45 -14.60 15.88
N VAL A 354 -30.13 -14.81 15.87
CA VAL A 354 -29.32 -15.14 17.07
C VAL A 354 -28.20 -14.09 17.21
N PRO A 355 -27.97 -13.55 18.43
CA PRO A 355 -26.82 -12.66 18.66
C PRO A 355 -25.51 -13.36 18.32
N VAL A 356 -24.64 -12.69 17.56
CA VAL A 356 -23.40 -13.26 17.02
C VAL A 356 -22.49 -13.86 18.10
N GLU A 357 -22.44 -13.26 19.27
CA GLU A 357 -21.65 -13.77 20.40
C GLU A 357 -22.22 -15.04 21.04
N ARG A 358 -23.41 -15.49 20.66
CA ARG A 358 -23.99 -16.75 21.14
C ARG A 358 -23.80 -17.90 20.16
N LEU A 359 -23.37 -17.60 18.96
CA LEU A 359 -23.09 -18.63 17.96
C LEU A 359 -21.84 -19.44 18.35
N GLN A 360 -21.85 -20.72 18.01
CA GLN A 360 -20.78 -21.68 18.28
C GLN A 360 -20.50 -22.51 17.03
N ALA A 361 -19.31 -23.13 16.97
CA ALA A 361 -18.99 -24.08 15.92
C ALA A 361 -20.04 -25.19 15.82
N GLY A 362 -20.54 -25.45 14.62
CA GLY A 362 -21.63 -26.37 14.33
C GLY A 362 -23.01 -25.73 14.24
N ASP A 363 -23.23 -24.51 14.71
CA ASP A 363 -24.47 -23.79 14.53
C ASP A 363 -24.74 -23.50 13.06
N LEU A 364 -26.03 -23.55 12.68
CA LEU A 364 -26.44 -23.33 11.30
C LEU A 364 -26.81 -21.88 11.05
N VAL A 365 -26.19 -21.27 10.03
CA VAL A 365 -26.43 -19.89 9.61
C VAL A 365 -26.96 -19.86 8.18
N ILE A 366 -27.89 -18.94 7.90
CA ILE A 366 -28.42 -18.71 6.55
C ILE A 366 -27.47 -17.79 5.79
N THR A 367 -26.92 -18.28 4.68
CA THR A 367 -26.06 -17.53 3.78
C THR A 367 -26.79 -17.13 2.51
N GLN A 368 -26.28 -16.11 1.82
CA GLN A 368 -26.87 -15.56 0.59
C GLN A 368 -26.88 -16.58 -0.55
N ASP A 369 -25.73 -17.25 -0.78
CA ASP A 369 -25.50 -18.02 -1.99
C ASP A 369 -25.66 -19.53 -1.77
N ASN A 370 -25.30 -20.03 -0.57
CA ASN A 370 -25.18 -21.45 -0.29
C ASN A 370 -26.26 -21.99 0.69
N GLY A 371 -27.33 -21.20 0.91
CA GLY A 371 -28.41 -21.58 1.81
C GLY A 371 -27.94 -21.70 3.27
N VAL A 372 -28.27 -22.81 3.94
CA VAL A 372 -27.90 -23.03 5.34
C VAL A 372 -26.53 -23.68 5.43
N GLN A 373 -25.57 -23.00 6.09
CA GLN A 373 -24.21 -23.49 6.26
C GLN A 373 -23.83 -23.63 7.74
N PRO A 374 -23.06 -24.67 8.11
CA PRO A 374 -22.56 -24.80 9.47
C PRO A 374 -21.39 -23.86 9.73
N LEU A 375 -21.39 -23.21 10.88
CA LEU A 375 -20.24 -22.49 11.40
C LEU A 375 -19.09 -23.44 11.72
N ARG A 376 -17.88 -23.09 11.34
CA ARG A 376 -16.67 -23.87 11.61
C ARG A 376 -15.93 -23.37 12.84
N TRP A 377 -15.92 -22.03 13.02
CA TRP A 377 -15.22 -21.40 14.14
C TRP A 377 -15.83 -20.04 14.48
N THR A 378 -15.63 -19.59 15.73
CA THR A 378 -15.99 -18.25 16.20
C THR A 378 -14.90 -17.70 17.12
N GLY A 379 -14.42 -16.49 16.84
CA GLY A 379 -13.47 -15.76 17.69
C GLY A 379 -14.12 -14.54 18.35
N ARG A 380 -13.56 -14.06 19.47
CA ARG A 380 -14.06 -12.87 20.17
C ARG A 380 -12.92 -12.04 20.70
N ARG A 381 -13.10 -10.72 20.64
CA ARG A 381 -12.13 -9.76 21.16
C ARG A 381 -12.86 -8.55 21.76
N LYS A 382 -12.35 -8.03 22.90
CA LYS A 382 -12.86 -6.80 23.52
C LYS A 382 -11.80 -5.70 23.38
N VAL A 383 -12.19 -4.53 22.85
CA VAL A 383 -11.31 -3.42 22.50
C VAL A 383 -11.91 -2.08 22.93
N SER A 384 -11.09 -1.02 22.99
CA SER A 384 -11.57 0.36 23.14
C SER A 384 -12.29 0.80 21.85
N ALA A 385 -13.40 1.49 21.92
CA ALA A 385 -14.14 1.98 20.76
C ALA A 385 -13.70 3.42 20.43
N THR A 386 -12.43 3.60 20.06
CA THR A 386 -11.83 4.89 19.71
C THR A 386 -11.12 4.79 18.35
N GLY A 387 -10.94 5.92 17.65
CA GLY A 387 -10.26 6.00 16.38
C GLY A 387 -10.82 5.01 15.36
N GLN A 388 -9.95 4.26 14.71
CA GLN A 388 -10.36 3.30 13.68
C GLN A 388 -10.95 1.97 14.20
N TYR A 389 -10.93 1.68 15.52
CA TYR A 389 -11.75 0.58 16.09
C TYR A 389 -13.10 1.04 16.60
N ALA A 390 -13.33 2.34 16.54
CA ALA A 390 -14.66 2.82 16.79
C ALA A 390 -15.60 2.22 15.73
N PRO A 391 -16.64 1.47 16.12
CA PRO A 391 -17.49 0.79 15.17
C PRO A 391 -18.19 1.77 14.24
N ILE A 392 -18.37 1.35 13.00
CA ILE A 392 -19.16 2.08 12.02
C ILE A 392 -20.64 1.71 12.21
N ARG A 393 -21.47 2.71 12.48
CA ARG A 393 -22.91 2.56 12.53
C ARG A 393 -23.50 2.80 11.15
N ILE A 394 -24.23 1.82 10.67
CA ILE A 394 -25.09 1.91 9.49
C ILE A 394 -26.53 2.03 9.99
N ALA A 395 -27.16 3.18 9.77
CA ALA A 395 -28.51 3.44 10.20
C ALA A 395 -29.52 2.53 9.47
N ALA A 396 -30.60 2.17 10.13
CA ALA A 396 -31.63 1.31 9.56
C ALA A 396 -32.09 1.80 8.18
N ASN A 397 -32.23 0.87 7.25
CA ASN A 397 -32.68 1.08 5.87
C ASN A 397 -31.75 1.94 4.98
N THR A 398 -30.48 2.09 5.32
CA THR A 398 -29.50 2.80 4.47
C THR A 398 -29.24 2.05 3.15
N PHE A 399 -29.04 0.73 3.21
CA PHE A 399 -28.78 -0.12 2.05
C PHE A 399 -29.87 -1.18 1.86
N GLY A 400 -31.13 -0.74 1.83
CA GLY A 400 -32.27 -1.64 1.75
C GLY A 400 -32.94 -1.87 3.10
N ARG A 401 -33.71 -2.95 3.26
CA ARG A 401 -34.48 -3.19 4.48
C ARG A 401 -33.65 -3.93 5.53
N HIS A 402 -33.10 -3.19 6.48
CA HIS A 402 -32.33 -3.72 7.62
C HIS A 402 -32.54 -2.86 8.87
N ARG A 403 -32.15 -3.37 10.04
CA ARG A 403 -32.09 -2.61 11.30
C ARG A 403 -30.78 -1.84 11.41
N ASP A 404 -30.61 -1.02 12.44
CA ASP A 404 -29.33 -0.42 12.79
C ASP A 404 -28.27 -1.51 12.97
N LEU A 405 -27.10 -1.33 12.36
CA LEU A 405 -26.01 -2.28 12.39
C LEU A 405 -24.72 -1.56 12.83
N LEU A 406 -23.94 -2.23 13.67
CA LEU A 406 -22.59 -1.81 14.05
C LEU A 406 -21.59 -2.86 13.56
N LEU A 407 -20.58 -2.43 12.83
CA LEU A 407 -19.51 -3.27 12.26
C LEU A 407 -18.14 -2.70 12.62
N SER A 408 -17.11 -3.52 12.60
CA SER A 408 -15.74 -2.98 12.57
C SER A 408 -15.50 -2.22 11.26
N PRO A 409 -14.59 -1.24 11.23
CA PRO A 409 -14.36 -0.41 10.05
C PRO A 409 -14.04 -1.17 8.76
N LEU A 410 -13.27 -2.24 8.87
CA LEU A 410 -12.88 -3.09 7.72
C LEU A 410 -13.91 -4.15 7.33
N HIS A 411 -14.97 -4.33 8.11
CA HIS A 411 -16.01 -5.31 7.80
C HIS A 411 -16.80 -4.90 6.56
N ARG A 412 -16.89 -5.79 5.59
CA ARG A 412 -17.46 -5.44 4.29
C ARG A 412 -18.95 -5.70 4.23
N VAL A 413 -19.63 -4.76 3.59
CA VAL A 413 -21.09 -4.79 3.29
C VAL A 413 -21.28 -5.10 1.82
N LEU A 414 -22.23 -5.97 1.49
CA LEU A 414 -22.58 -6.23 0.10
C LEU A 414 -23.38 -5.06 -0.47
N ILE A 415 -22.85 -4.41 -1.47
CA ILE A 415 -23.52 -3.33 -2.19
C ILE A 415 -23.99 -3.84 -3.55
N ARG A 416 -25.26 -3.56 -3.87
CA ARG A 416 -25.87 -3.82 -5.18
C ARG A 416 -26.25 -2.51 -5.82
N ASP A 417 -25.57 -2.18 -6.88
CA ASP A 417 -25.85 -0.98 -7.64
C ASP A 417 -25.58 -1.21 -9.15
N SER A 418 -26.40 -0.58 -9.99
CA SER A 418 -26.14 -0.60 -11.44
C SER A 418 -24.82 0.06 -11.82
N LEU A 419 -24.31 0.98 -11.02
CA LEU A 419 -23.00 1.59 -11.21
C LEU A 419 -21.87 0.60 -10.93
N SER A 420 -22.00 -0.33 -9.98
CA SER A 420 -20.98 -1.35 -9.78
C SER A 420 -20.81 -2.26 -10.98
N GLU A 421 -21.90 -2.59 -11.69
CA GLU A 421 -21.84 -3.33 -12.95
C GLU A 421 -21.17 -2.52 -14.07
N ILE A 422 -21.42 -1.19 -14.13
CA ILE A 422 -20.84 -0.31 -15.15
C ILE A 422 -19.35 -0.05 -14.86
N LEU A 423 -18.98 0.19 -13.61
CA LEU A 423 -17.62 0.57 -13.23
C LEU A 423 -16.68 -0.63 -13.11
N PHE A 424 -17.17 -1.76 -12.57
CA PHE A 424 -16.34 -2.91 -12.20
C PHE A 424 -16.73 -4.21 -12.90
N GLY A 425 -17.75 -4.19 -13.77
CA GLY A 425 -18.23 -5.38 -14.48
C GLY A 425 -19.03 -6.35 -13.60
N GLU A 426 -19.29 -6.02 -12.34
CA GLU A 426 -19.95 -6.87 -11.36
C GLU A 426 -21.15 -6.18 -10.72
N PRO A 427 -22.35 -6.83 -10.69
CA PRO A 427 -23.56 -6.23 -10.12
C PRO A 427 -23.55 -6.18 -8.58
N GLU A 428 -22.66 -6.91 -7.94
CA GLU A 428 -22.53 -7.06 -6.49
C GLU A 428 -21.06 -6.98 -6.07
N VAL A 429 -20.73 -6.10 -5.15
CA VAL A 429 -19.38 -5.87 -4.65
C VAL A 429 -19.39 -5.80 -3.12
N LEU A 430 -18.25 -6.10 -2.48
CA LEU A 430 -18.02 -5.95 -1.05
C LEU A 430 -17.26 -4.65 -0.79
N VAL A 431 -17.83 -3.78 0.05
CA VAL A 431 -17.28 -2.47 0.39
C VAL A 431 -17.06 -2.38 1.90
N ALA A 432 -15.87 -1.97 2.35
CA ALA A 432 -15.57 -1.83 3.76
C ALA A 432 -16.46 -0.74 4.41
N ALA A 433 -16.92 -0.98 5.63
CA ALA A 433 -17.84 -0.09 6.33
C ALA A 433 -17.28 1.34 6.50
N ARG A 434 -15.94 1.47 6.67
CA ARG A 434 -15.25 2.78 6.74
C ARG A 434 -15.41 3.59 5.45
N ASP A 435 -15.39 2.94 4.29
CA ASP A 435 -15.47 3.57 2.98
C ASP A 435 -16.90 3.96 2.58
N LEU A 436 -17.88 3.53 3.39
CA LEU A 436 -19.29 3.91 3.26
C LEU A 436 -19.67 5.14 4.13
N ILE A 437 -18.74 5.70 4.89
CA ILE A 437 -19.00 6.84 5.79
C ILE A 437 -19.47 8.04 4.97
N ASN A 438 -20.61 8.61 5.38
CA ASN A 438 -21.20 9.81 4.75
C ASN A 438 -21.67 10.85 5.79
N ASP A 439 -21.32 10.66 7.07
CA ASP A 439 -21.65 11.51 8.21
C ASP A 439 -23.16 11.72 8.49
N LEU A 440 -24.00 11.03 7.74
CA LEU A 440 -25.46 11.06 7.87
C LEU A 440 -26.01 9.70 8.33
N SER A 441 -26.12 8.76 7.41
CA SER A 441 -26.66 7.42 7.66
C SER A 441 -25.58 6.39 8.01
N VAL A 442 -24.33 6.63 7.61
CA VAL A 442 -23.16 5.83 7.95
C VAL A 442 -22.13 6.72 8.64
N ARG A 443 -21.76 6.37 9.87
CA ARG A 443 -20.84 7.19 10.65
C ARG A 443 -20.11 6.37 11.71
N ARG A 444 -18.94 6.82 12.09
CA ARG A 444 -18.13 6.28 13.18
C ARG A 444 -18.77 6.61 14.54
N ILE A 445 -18.74 5.67 15.47
CA ILE A 445 -19.28 5.83 16.84
C ILE A 445 -18.15 5.60 17.83
N GLU A 446 -17.63 6.66 18.36
CA GLU A 446 -16.54 6.61 19.33
C GLU A 446 -17.00 6.57 20.78
N GLY A 447 -16.18 5.96 21.65
CA GLY A 447 -16.28 5.97 23.11
C GLY A 447 -16.66 4.63 23.73
N GLY A 448 -16.09 4.39 24.90
CA GLY A 448 -16.31 3.15 25.66
C GLY A 448 -15.50 1.96 25.14
N THR A 449 -16.03 0.77 25.28
CA THR A 449 -15.43 -0.48 24.79
C THR A 449 -16.41 -1.26 23.94
N VAL A 450 -15.92 -1.92 22.90
CA VAL A 450 -16.69 -2.79 22.00
C VAL A 450 -16.16 -4.22 22.08
N THR A 451 -17.01 -5.21 21.90
CA THR A 451 -16.60 -6.62 21.73
C THR A 451 -16.87 -7.00 20.29
N TYR A 452 -15.81 -7.33 19.58
CA TYR A 452 -15.84 -7.82 18.21
C TYR A 452 -15.93 -9.34 18.17
N VAL A 453 -16.64 -9.88 17.18
CA VAL A 453 -16.88 -11.33 17.02
C VAL A 453 -16.67 -11.70 15.56
N HIS A 454 -15.87 -12.75 15.33
CA HIS A 454 -15.65 -13.35 14.01
C HIS A 454 -16.48 -14.61 13.85
N ILE A 455 -16.91 -14.91 12.63
CA ILE A 455 -17.59 -16.16 12.26
C ILE A 455 -16.97 -16.73 10.99
N LEU A 456 -16.55 -18.00 11.02
CA LEU A 456 -15.83 -18.67 9.94
C LEU A 456 -16.63 -19.89 9.44
N PHE A 457 -16.64 -20.08 8.12
CA PHE A 457 -17.29 -21.19 7.42
C PHE A 457 -16.26 -22.00 6.62
N ASP A 458 -16.70 -23.03 5.88
CA ASP A 458 -15.82 -23.81 4.98
C ASP A 458 -15.33 -22.99 3.76
N GLN A 459 -16.00 -21.91 3.43
CA GLN A 459 -15.63 -20.93 2.39
C GLN A 459 -16.20 -19.56 2.76
N HIS A 460 -15.68 -18.51 2.17
CA HIS A 460 -16.17 -17.15 2.38
C HIS A 460 -17.65 -17.04 2.01
N GLN A 461 -18.47 -16.50 2.92
CA GLN A 461 -19.92 -16.41 2.78
C GLN A 461 -20.39 -14.96 2.93
N VAL A 462 -21.49 -14.64 2.26
CA VAL A 462 -22.30 -13.47 2.60
C VAL A 462 -23.43 -13.92 3.53
N VAL A 463 -23.53 -13.30 4.70
CA VAL A 463 -24.51 -13.59 5.75
C VAL A 463 -25.46 -12.42 5.96
N TYR A 464 -26.56 -12.64 6.69
CA TYR A 464 -27.51 -11.57 7.03
C TYR A 464 -27.30 -11.12 8.47
N SER A 465 -26.75 -9.92 8.63
CA SER A 465 -26.53 -9.24 9.91
C SER A 465 -27.51 -8.08 10.08
N GLU A 466 -28.38 -8.11 11.10
CA GLU A 466 -29.48 -7.16 11.27
C GLU A 466 -30.39 -7.03 10.03
N GLY A 467 -30.35 -8.01 9.13
CA GLY A 467 -31.08 -8.02 7.86
C GLY A 467 -30.32 -7.44 6.67
N LEU A 468 -29.11 -6.90 6.86
CA LEU A 468 -28.20 -6.45 5.82
C LEU A 468 -27.25 -7.58 5.43
N GLU A 469 -26.91 -7.69 4.16
CA GLU A 469 -25.92 -8.64 3.66
C GLU A 469 -24.51 -8.12 3.96
N THR A 470 -23.73 -8.93 4.67
CA THR A 470 -22.35 -8.62 5.07
C THR A 470 -21.47 -9.85 4.94
N GLU A 471 -20.18 -9.67 4.87
CA GLU A 471 -19.24 -10.80 4.75
C GLU A 471 -19.14 -11.63 6.04
N SER A 472 -18.74 -12.89 5.92
CA SER A 472 -18.18 -13.70 7.01
C SER A 472 -16.67 -13.42 7.08
N PHE A 473 -15.97 -13.98 8.06
CA PHE A 473 -14.53 -13.90 8.10
C PHE A 473 -13.91 -14.62 6.89
N LEU A 474 -13.05 -13.92 6.15
CA LEU A 474 -12.24 -14.46 5.06
C LEU A 474 -10.82 -14.70 5.58
N PRO A 475 -10.41 -15.95 5.78
CA PRO A 475 -9.04 -16.28 6.09
C PRO A 475 -8.10 -15.85 4.96
N GLY A 476 -7.04 -15.14 5.31
CA GLY A 476 -5.99 -14.69 4.39
C GLY A 476 -4.64 -14.72 5.10
N PRO A 477 -3.59 -14.14 4.53
CA PRO A 477 -2.27 -14.03 5.16
C PRO A 477 -2.32 -13.44 6.58
N GLN A 478 -3.35 -12.65 6.85
CA GLN A 478 -3.62 -12.03 8.15
C GLN A 478 -3.96 -13.04 9.28
N ILE A 479 -4.27 -14.32 9.00
CA ILE A 479 -4.60 -15.29 10.07
C ILE A 479 -3.41 -15.55 10.99
N THR A 480 -2.27 -15.90 10.42
CA THR A 480 -1.03 -16.15 11.18
C THR A 480 -0.54 -14.91 11.90
N LYS A 481 -1.00 -13.77 11.45
CA LYS A 481 -0.55 -12.44 11.78
C LYS A 481 -1.52 -11.69 12.70
N SER A 482 -2.81 -12.07 12.70
CA SER A 482 -3.90 -11.36 13.39
C SER A 482 -4.47 -12.08 14.59
N PHE A 483 -4.12 -13.34 14.82
CA PHE A 483 -4.64 -14.14 15.92
C PHE A 483 -3.52 -14.66 16.82
N GLU A 484 -3.84 -14.86 18.10
CA GLU A 484 -2.95 -15.57 19.02
C GLU A 484 -2.56 -16.93 18.45
N ALA A 485 -1.32 -17.38 18.70
CA ALA A 485 -0.80 -18.62 18.13
C ALA A 485 -1.74 -19.83 18.34
N GLU A 486 -2.42 -19.88 19.48
CA GLU A 486 -3.42 -20.92 19.82
C GLU A 486 -4.64 -20.86 18.88
N ILE A 487 -5.09 -19.67 18.50
CA ILE A 487 -6.20 -19.48 17.54
C ILE A 487 -5.75 -19.83 16.12
N VAL A 488 -4.54 -19.47 15.76
CA VAL A 488 -3.93 -19.85 14.48
C VAL A 488 -3.84 -21.37 14.35
N GLU A 489 -3.35 -22.04 15.40
CA GLU A 489 -3.30 -23.51 15.45
C GLU A 489 -4.71 -24.13 15.37
N GLU A 490 -5.72 -23.53 16.01
CA GLU A 490 -7.12 -23.99 15.95
C GLU A 490 -7.68 -23.84 14.53
N ILE A 491 -7.45 -22.72 13.85
CA ILE A 491 -7.89 -22.53 12.46
C ILE A 491 -7.14 -23.45 11.52
N TYR A 492 -5.82 -23.62 11.69
CA TYR A 492 -5.03 -24.56 10.89
C TYR A 492 -5.45 -26.02 11.09
N ALA A 493 -5.81 -26.40 12.31
CA ALA A 493 -6.34 -27.75 12.57
C ALA A 493 -7.69 -28.00 11.87
N LEU A 494 -8.47 -26.95 11.63
CA LEU A 494 -9.73 -27.04 10.88
C LEU A 494 -9.53 -27.01 9.36
N PHE A 495 -8.52 -26.31 8.88
CA PHE A 495 -8.22 -26.08 7.46
C PHE A 495 -6.73 -26.30 7.16
N PRO A 496 -6.24 -27.54 7.21
CA PRO A 496 -4.82 -27.82 7.01
C PRO A 496 -4.34 -27.53 5.58
N GLU A 497 -5.26 -27.31 4.65
CA GLU A 497 -5.00 -26.91 3.27
C GLU A 497 -4.70 -25.42 3.09
N ILE A 498 -4.97 -24.60 4.10
CA ILE A 498 -4.68 -23.16 4.01
C ILE A 498 -3.17 -22.96 4.16
N ASP A 499 -2.57 -22.36 3.15
CA ASP A 499 -1.27 -21.74 3.29
C ASP A 499 -1.44 -20.45 4.10
N LEU A 500 -0.98 -20.50 5.34
CA LEU A 500 -1.15 -19.39 6.26
C LEU A 500 -0.33 -18.14 5.89
N SER A 501 0.68 -18.29 5.02
CA SER A 501 1.49 -17.16 4.54
C SER A 501 0.85 -16.39 3.39
N THR A 502 0.06 -17.08 2.56
CA THR A 502 -0.58 -16.49 1.37
C THR A 502 -2.10 -16.45 1.46
N GLY A 503 -2.71 -17.15 2.41
CA GLY A 503 -4.17 -17.37 2.46
C GLY A 503 -4.70 -18.33 1.38
N ALA A 504 -3.83 -18.86 0.51
CA ALA A 504 -4.22 -19.84 -0.50
C ALA A 504 -4.76 -21.12 0.14
N GLY A 505 -5.70 -21.76 -0.54
CA GLY A 505 -6.33 -23.02 -0.06
C GLY A 505 -7.73 -22.84 0.55
N TYR A 506 -8.11 -21.63 1.02
CA TYR A 506 -9.48 -21.38 1.50
C TYR A 506 -10.48 -21.04 0.38
N GLY A 507 -9.99 -20.51 -0.72
CA GLY A 507 -10.81 -20.07 -1.85
C GLY A 507 -11.00 -18.56 -1.91
N PRO A 508 -11.58 -18.04 -3.01
CA PRO A 508 -11.73 -16.61 -3.24
C PRO A 508 -12.79 -15.98 -2.34
N ALA A 509 -12.77 -14.65 -2.26
CA ALA A 509 -13.86 -13.87 -1.69
C ALA A 509 -15.20 -14.16 -2.38
N ALA A 510 -16.31 -14.11 -1.63
CA ALA A 510 -17.65 -14.38 -2.17
C ALA A 510 -18.08 -13.38 -3.26
N ARG A 511 -17.54 -12.19 -3.25
CA ARG A 511 -17.69 -11.14 -4.27
C ARG A 511 -16.38 -10.34 -4.37
N PRO A 512 -16.15 -9.61 -5.47
CA PRO A 512 -15.03 -8.66 -5.55
C PRO A 512 -15.08 -7.67 -4.38
N CYS A 513 -13.93 -7.47 -3.75
CA CYS A 513 -13.75 -6.51 -2.67
C CYS A 513 -13.24 -5.21 -3.28
N LEU A 514 -13.99 -4.11 -3.11
CA LEU A 514 -13.56 -2.83 -3.63
C LEU A 514 -12.42 -2.26 -2.80
N LYS A 515 -11.45 -1.68 -3.49
CA LYS A 515 -10.43 -0.82 -2.89
C LYS A 515 -11.06 0.50 -2.41
N PRO A 516 -10.45 1.24 -1.47
CA PRO A 516 -11.02 2.48 -0.94
C PRO A 516 -11.39 3.52 -2.01
N TYR A 517 -10.58 3.69 -3.05
CA TYR A 517 -10.85 4.63 -4.13
C TYR A 517 -12.05 4.18 -5.00
N GLU A 518 -12.20 2.89 -5.27
CA GLU A 518 -13.33 2.32 -6.01
C GLU A 518 -14.63 2.50 -5.23
N ALA A 519 -14.58 2.28 -3.92
CA ALA A 519 -15.71 2.52 -3.03
C ALA A 519 -16.11 4.00 -3.02
N ARG A 520 -15.14 4.91 -2.96
CA ARG A 520 -15.39 6.37 -3.05
C ARG A 520 -16.02 6.75 -4.40
N LEU A 521 -15.53 6.21 -5.51
CA LEU A 521 -16.10 6.45 -6.83
C LEU A 521 -17.57 6.00 -6.88
N LEU A 522 -17.86 4.79 -6.41
CA LEU A 522 -19.23 4.26 -6.36
C LEU A 522 -20.16 5.14 -5.51
N MET A 523 -19.70 5.59 -4.33
CA MET A 523 -20.51 6.37 -3.39
C MET A 523 -20.71 7.82 -3.84
N ARG A 524 -19.72 8.47 -4.48
CA ARG A 524 -19.85 9.84 -5.03
C ARG A 524 -20.93 9.94 -6.09
N GLU A 525 -21.05 8.96 -6.96
CA GLU A 525 -22.07 8.95 -8.00
C GLU A 525 -23.48 8.66 -7.45
N GLN A 526 -23.61 7.89 -6.37
CA GLN A 526 -24.91 7.68 -5.69
C GLN A 526 -25.45 8.99 -5.09
N VAL A 527 -24.59 9.84 -4.52
CA VAL A 527 -25.00 11.15 -3.96
C VAL A 527 -25.45 12.12 -5.04
N LYS A 528 -24.91 12.05 -6.26
CA LYS A 528 -25.35 12.89 -7.39
C LYS A 528 -26.66 12.41 -8.01
N ALA A 529 -27.00 11.15 -7.87
CA ALA A 529 -28.21 10.52 -8.45
C ALA A 529 -29.43 10.57 -7.51
N ALA A 530 -29.25 10.88 -6.21
CA ALA A 530 -30.30 11.01 -5.20
C ALA A 530 -30.70 12.48 -4.99
#